data_829847a770759d73ce163d63e7894c54
#
_entry.id   829847a770759d73ce163d63e7894c54
#
_cell.length_a   1.000
_cell.length_b   1.000
_cell.length_c   1.000
_cell.angle_alpha   90.00
_cell.angle_beta   90.00
_cell.angle_gamma   90.00
#
_symmetry.space_group_name_H-M   'P 1'
#
loop_
_entity.id
_entity.type
_entity.pdbx_description
1 polymer ?
#
loop_
_entity_poly.entity_id
_entity_poly.type
_entity_poly.pdbx_seq_one_letter_code
_entity_poly.pdbx_strand_id
1 'polypeptide(L)'
;MCMKLWITETEKVKRQAEEEAVVILQHWRQKVRRLRLYRACLCAVLILACLGLMGYSYYLVDSSIPSVIHVRAESEESLELSIPARGEIVNVSRQGNSNIPDGAVTIDLSRPLTLKTGNADNLQMQVKLFGILPFKQVGIRVIEVQELIPVGVPIGIYVKTEGVLVVGAGEFASQGAGKVSPAKNILKSGDYVIKLNGTEVTGKDDFITRIENCGGEQQILTIRRDAETYDVRIKPERDRTGKYKIGVWVRDNAQGVGTMTYIDENGNFGALGHGINDVDTSTLMEMNDGTLYQLSLIHI
;
A
#
# COMPACT_ATOMS: atom_id res chain seq x y z
N MET A 1 -16.76 79.12 61.34
CA MET A 1 -15.92 78.85 60.14
C MET A 1 -15.13 77.54 60.23
N CYS A 2 -14.64 77.08 61.39
CA CYS A 2 -13.89 75.82 61.54
C CYS A 2 -14.65 74.50 61.28
N MET A 3 -15.96 74.46 61.54
CA MET A 3 -16.73 73.17 61.44
C MET A 3 -16.98 72.75 59.97
N LYS A 4 -17.07 73.73 59.03
CA LYS A 4 -17.21 73.41 57.57
C LYS A 4 -15.91 72.89 56.96
N LEU A 5 -14.75 73.31 57.42
CA LEU A 5 -13.45 72.82 56.94
C LEU A 5 -13.21 71.38 57.42
N TRP A 6 -13.61 71.02 58.60
CA TRP A 6 -13.40 69.68 59.16
C TRP A 6 -14.28 68.65 58.45
N ILE A 7 -15.49 69.00 58.06
CA ILE A 7 -16.44 68.12 57.30
C ILE A 7 -15.87 67.89 55.90
N THR A 8 -15.29 68.90 55.22
CA THR A 8 -14.71 68.76 53.86
C THR A 8 -13.43 67.93 53.86
N GLU A 9 -12.63 67.96 54.93
CA GLU A 9 -11.43 67.13 55.07
C GLU A 9 -11.75 65.68 55.35
N THR A 10 -12.71 65.41 56.18
CA THR A 10 -13.20 64.01 56.46
C THR A 10 -13.85 63.37 55.22
N GLU A 11 -14.55 64.14 54.38
CA GLU A 11 -15.08 63.64 53.10
C GLU A 11 -14.01 63.34 52.06
N LYS A 12 -12.95 64.16 52.02
CA LYS A 12 -11.79 63.91 51.15
C LYS A 12 -11.06 62.63 51.52
N VAL A 13 -10.79 62.43 52.83
CA VAL A 13 -10.10 61.24 53.35
C VAL A 13 -10.95 60.00 53.08
N LYS A 14 -12.28 60.08 53.20
CA LYS A 14 -13.21 59.00 52.96
C LYS A 14 -13.23 58.58 51.47
N ARG A 15 -13.25 59.59 50.54
CA ARG A 15 -13.14 59.30 49.10
C ARG A 15 -11.80 58.69 48.73
N GLN A 16 -10.71 59.13 49.29
CA GLN A 16 -9.39 58.59 49.04
C GLN A 16 -9.27 57.13 49.51
N ALA A 17 -9.81 56.82 50.69
CA ALA A 17 -9.91 55.46 51.18
C ALA A 17 -10.76 54.56 50.30
N GLU A 18 -11.90 55.07 49.78
CA GLU A 18 -12.77 54.34 48.84
C GLU A 18 -12.06 54.07 47.51
N GLU A 19 -11.32 55.07 46.96
CA GLU A 19 -10.49 54.87 45.71
C GLU A 19 -9.39 53.85 45.92
N GLU A 20 -8.66 53.88 47.03
CA GLU A 20 -7.62 52.89 47.34
C GLU A 20 -8.24 51.48 47.50
N ALA A 21 -9.37 51.35 48.17
CA ALA A 21 -10.05 50.06 48.31
C ALA A 21 -10.50 49.51 46.94
N VAL A 22 -10.95 50.33 46.02
CA VAL A 22 -11.35 49.92 44.65
C VAL A 22 -10.12 49.41 43.90
N VAL A 23 -8.97 50.10 43.97
CA VAL A 23 -7.74 49.69 43.31
C VAL A 23 -7.24 48.34 43.88
N ILE A 24 -7.25 48.18 45.21
CA ILE A 24 -6.87 46.91 45.85
C ILE A 24 -7.81 45.78 45.39
N LEU A 25 -9.11 45.98 45.36
CA LEU A 25 -10.08 44.98 44.89
C LEU A 25 -9.89 44.62 43.42
N GLN A 26 -9.57 45.61 42.56
CA GLN A 26 -9.28 45.35 41.15
C GLN A 26 -7.99 44.51 41.02
N HIS A 27 -6.96 44.87 41.74
CA HIS A 27 -5.66 44.10 41.75
C HIS A 27 -5.88 42.68 42.25
N TRP A 28 -6.66 42.50 43.33
CA TRP A 28 -6.99 41.21 43.90
C TRP A 28 -7.82 40.36 42.91
N ARG A 29 -8.84 40.95 42.23
CA ARG A 29 -9.62 40.30 41.19
C ARG A 29 -8.74 39.84 40.02
N GLN A 30 -7.79 40.66 39.58
CA GLN A 30 -6.86 40.31 38.53
C GLN A 30 -5.96 39.13 38.94
N LYS A 31 -5.44 39.14 40.16
CA LYS A 31 -4.61 38.07 40.70
C LYS A 31 -5.38 36.75 40.78
N VAL A 32 -6.63 36.78 41.27
CA VAL A 32 -7.48 35.60 41.35
C VAL A 32 -7.81 35.08 39.93
N ARG A 33 -8.06 35.97 38.98
CA ARG A 33 -8.34 35.60 37.57
C ARG A 33 -7.12 34.92 36.93
N ARG A 34 -5.91 35.45 37.13
CA ARG A 34 -4.66 34.85 36.66
C ARG A 34 -4.43 33.46 37.27
N LEU A 35 -4.67 33.29 38.56
CA LEU A 35 -4.57 31.99 39.22
C LEU A 35 -5.57 30.97 38.67
N ARG A 36 -6.81 31.39 38.41
CA ARG A 36 -7.81 30.50 37.80
C ARG A 36 -7.40 30.09 36.38
N LEU A 37 -6.92 31.03 35.56
CA LEU A 37 -6.39 30.74 34.22
C LEU A 37 -5.20 29.77 34.29
N TYR A 38 -4.24 30.02 35.17
CA TYR A 38 -3.09 29.13 35.36
C TYR A 38 -3.52 27.71 35.74
N ARG A 39 -4.44 27.57 36.68
CA ARG A 39 -4.99 26.26 37.08
C ARG A 39 -5.72 25.59 35.91
N ALA A 40 -6.50 26.31 35.14
CA ALA A 40 -7.20 25.79 33.97
C ALA A 40 -6.21 25.30 32.89
N CYS A 41 -5.16 26.11 32.62
CA CYS A 41 -4.09 25.70 31.67
C CYS A 41 -3.36 24.44 32.17
N LEU A 42 -3.06 24.35 33.44
CA LEU A 42 -2.38 23.21 34.05
C LEU A 42 -3.24 21.94 33.95
N CYS A 43 -4.53 22.04 34.22
CA CYS A 43 -5.50 20.94 34.03
C CYS A 43 -5.59 20.54 32.54
N ALA A 44 -5.63 21.50 31.62
CA ALA A 44 -5.66 21.21 30.19
C ALA A 44 -4.40 20.46 29.72
N VAL A 45 -3.22 20.89 30.17
CA VAL A 45 -1.94 20.21 29.86
C VAL A 45 -1.95 18.78 30.42
N LEU A 46 -2.44 18.60 31.65
CA LEU A 46 -2.51 17.29 32.28
C LEU A 46 -3.48 16.36 31.53
N ILE A 47 -4.63 16.86 31.11
CA ILE A 47 -5.59 16.11 30.28
C ILE A 47 -4.96 15.72 28.95
N LEU A 48 -4.29 16.65 28.27
CA LEU A 48 -3.60 16.37 27.01
C LEU A 48 -2.48 15.32 27.17
N ALA A 49 -1.71 15.40 28.25
CA ALA A 49 -0.69 14.40 28.57
C ALA A 49 -1.32 13.01 28.84
N CYS A 50 -2.42 12.94 29.57
CA CYS A 50 -3.13 11.68 29.80
C CYS A 50 -3.69 11.09 28.49
N LEU A 51 -4.28 11.91 27.63
CA LEU A 51 -4.77 11.49 26.32
C LEU A 51 -3.63 11.01 25.41
N GLY A 52 -2.50 11.71 25.44
CA GLY A 52 -1.30 11.31 24.69
C GLY A 52 -0.74 9.96 25.16
N LEU A 53 -0.64 9.76 26.48
CA LEU A 53 -0.20 8.48 27.05
C LEU A 53 -1.18 7.33 26.70
N MET A 54 -2.47 7.61 26.74
CA MET A 54 -3.50 6.61 26.39
C MET A 54 -3.44 6.24 24.91
N GLY A 55 -3.28 7.22 24.02
CA GLY A 55 -3.10 6.99 22.59
C GLY A 55 -1.81 6.22 22.27
N TYR A 56 -0.72 6.56 22.94
CA TYR A 56 0.56 5.87 22.80
C TYR A 56 0.49 4.42 23.29
N SER A 57 -0.15 4.18 24.44
CA SER A 57 -0.36 2.84 24.97
C SER A 57 -1.23 1.99 24.04
N TYR A 58 -2.28 2.59 23.46
CA TYR A 58 -3.12 1.93 22.47
C TYR A 58 -2.29 1.51 21.25
N TYR A 59 -1.49 2.43 20.72
CA TYR A 59 -0.62 2.17 19.55
C TYR A 59 0.39 1.05 19.82
N LEU A 60 1.03 1.04 21.02
CA LEU A 60 1.98 -0.02 21.39
C LEU A 60 1.30 -1.39 21.44
N VAL A 61 0.12 -1.49 22.02
CA VAL A 61 -0.60 -2.77 22.11
C VAL A 61 -1.08 -3.22 20.73
N ASP A 62 -1.59 -2.31 19.91
CA ASP A 62 -2.04 -2.65 18.54
C ASP A 62 -0.91 -3.15 17.66
N SER A 63 0.26 -2.51 17.73
CA SER A 63 1.44 -2.91 16.97
C SER A 63 2.07 -4.23 17.44
N SER A 64 1.85 -4.60 18.70
CA SER A 64 2.35 -5.86 19.28
C SER A 64 1.49 -7.07 18.93
N ILE A 65 0.25 -6.86 18.48
CA ILE A 65 -0.67 -7.94 18.12
C ILE A 65 -0.72 -8.09 16.58
N PRO A 66 -0.18 -9.17 16.00
CA PRO A 66 -0.28 -9.42 14.57
C PRO A 66 -1.75 -9.61 14.16
N SER A 67 -2.13 -9.15 12.99
CA SER A 67 -3.48 -9.33 12.44
C SER A 67 -3.76 -10.76 11.97
N VAL A 68 -2.70 -11.52 11.67
CA VAL A 68 -2.77 -12.93 11.27
C VAL A 68 -1.65 -13.69 11.95
N ILE A 69 -1.97 -14.82 12.55
CA ILE A 69 -1.03 -15.78 13.12
C ILE A 69 -1.06 -17.03 12.24
N HIS A 70 0.11 -17.43 11.79
CA HIS A 70 0.29 -18.65 11.00
C HIS A 70 0.74 -19.76 11.95
N VAL A 71 -0.01 -20.87 11.97
CA VAL A 71 0.27 -22.04 12.81
C VAL A 71 0.41 -23.25 11.90
N ARG A 72 1.43 -24.09 12.14
CA ARG A 72 1.59 -25.32 11.36
C ARG A 72 0.56 -26.38 11.77
N ALA A 73 0.03 -27.06 10.79
CA ALA A 73 -0.83 -28.23 11.02
C ALA A 73 -0.06 -29.30 11.79
N GLU A 74 -0.72 -29.99 12.70
CA GLU A 74 -0.22 -31.13 13.50
C GLU A 74 1.02 -30.82 14.36
N SER A 75 1.44 -29.59 14.50
CA SER A 75 2.55 -29.19 15.38
C SER A 75 2.06 -28.48 16.65
N GLU A 76 2.85 -28.58 17.70
CA GLU A 76 2.67 -27.81 18.93
C GLU A 76 3.56 -26.57 18.83
N GLU A 77 2.95 -25.42 18.56
CA GLU A 77 3.66 -24.15 18.50
C GLU A 77 3.38 -23.30 19.74
N SER A 78 4.44 -22.82 20.39
CA SER A 78 4.31 -21.92 21.54
C SER A 78 4.27 -20.49 21.07
N LEU A 79 3.17 -19.79 21.34
CA LEU A 79 2.98 -18.36 21.09
C LEU A 79 3.22 -17.58 22.37
N GLU A 80 4.19 -16.67 22.35
CA GLU A 80 4.46 -15.76 23.46
C GLU A 80 4.07 -14.34 23.04
N LEU A 81 2.86 -13.93 23.41
CA LEU A 81 2.38 -12.57 23.16
C LEU A 81 2.64 -11.63 24.34
N SER A 82 2.73 -12.18 25.57
CA SER A 82 3.02 -11.45 26.82
C SER A 82 2.17 -10.19 27.04
N ILE A 83 0.90 -10.21 26.62
CA ILE A 83 -0.02 -9.07 26.66
C ILE A 83 -1.09 -9.32 27.72
N PRO A 84 -1.48 -8.34 28.54
CA PRO A 84 -2.57 -8.49 29.51
C PRO A 84 -3.94 -8.50 28.82
N ALA A 85 -4.17 -9.52 28.00
CA ALA A 85 -5.37 -9.69 27.19
C ALA A 85 -5.85 -11.14 27.22
N ARG A 86 -7.12 -11.35 26.91
CA ARG A 86 -7.72 -12.66 26.72
C ARG A 86 -8.16 -12.82 25.27
N GLY A 87 -7.80 -13.94 24.67
CA GLY A 87 -8.28 -14.35 23.35
C GLY A 87 -9.53 -15.22 23.50
N GLU A 88 -10.54 -14.94 22.70
CA GLU A 88 -11.74 -15.77 22.57
C GLU A 88 -11.78 -16.33 21.16
N ILE A 89 -11.60 -17.63 21.00
CA ILE A 89 -11.61 -18.27 19.69
C ILE A 89 -13.07 -18.48 19.26
N VAL A 90 -13.40 -17.91 18.10
CA VAL A 90 -14.70 -18.07 17.45
C VAL A 90 -14.48 -18.86 16.16
N ASN A 91 -15.15 -20.01 16.04
CA ASN A 91 -15.06 -20.84 14.82
C ASN A 91 -15.85 -20.18 13.69
N VAL A 92 -15.20 -19.88 12.57
CA VAL A 92 -15.83 -19.23 11.40
C VAL A 92 -16.41 -20.24 10.42
N SER A 93 -15.95 -21.49 10.43
CA SER A 93 -16.36 -22.52 9.48
C SER A 93 -17.22 -23.59 10.13
N ARG A 94 -18.51 -23.60 9.80
CA ARG A 94 -19.49 -24.62 10.20
C ARG A 94 -19.51 -25.87 9.31
N GLN A 95 -18.51 -26.10 8.48
CA GLN A 95 -18.46 -27.26 7.56
C GLN A 95 -17.22 -28.12 7.85
N GLY A 96 -17.35 -28.99 8.82
CA GLY A 96 -16.34 -29.99 9.13
C GLY A 96 -16.42 -30.40 10.61
N ASN A 97 -16.11 -31.64 10.90
CA ASN A 97 -16.07 -32.26 12.24
C ASN A 97 -15.00 -31.58 13.11
N SER A 98 -15.26 -30.34 13.57
CA SER A 98 -14.33 -29.65 14.47
C SER A 98 -14.56 -30.15 15.89
N ASN A 99 -13.54 -30.72 16.50
CA ASN A 99 -13.50 -31.12 17.92
C ASN A 99 -13.45 -29.92 18.89
N ILE A 100 -13.88 -28.73 18.48
CA ILE A 100 -14.01 -27.56 19.35
C ILE A 100 -15.37 -27.62 20.00
N PRO A 101 -15.44 -27.60 21.33
CA PRO A 101 -16.72 -27.58 22.07
C PRO A 101 -17.58 -26.39 21.59
N ASP A 102 -18.91 -26.55 21.63
CA ASP A 102 -19.90 -25.49 21.30
C ASP A 102 -19.88 -24.31 22.28
N GLY A 103 -18.69 -23.83 22.64
CA GLY A 103 -18.45 -22.70 23.54
C GLY A 103 -17.19 -21.97 23.12
N ALA A 104 -17.19 -20.65 23.27
CA ALA A 104 -16.00 -19.84 23.04
C ALA A 104 -14.86 -20.29 23.97
N VAL A 105 -13.76 -20.75 23.40
CA VAL A 105 -12.55 -21.11 24.16
C VAL A 105 -11.82 -19.82 24.53
N THR A 106 -11.79 -19.52 25.81
CA THR A 106 -11.07 -18.34 26.31
C THR A 106 -9.64 -18.72 26.67
N ILE A 107 -8.70 -17.97 26.11
CA ILE A 107 -7.26 -18.18 26.23
C ILE A 107 -6.62 -16.96 26.91
N ASP A 108 -5.73 -17.19 27.86
CA ASP A 108 -4.96 -16.13 28.53
C ASP A 108 -3.69 -15.82 27.73
N LEU A 109 -3.67 -14.66 27.07
CA LEU A 109 -2.54 -14.21 26.24
C LEU A 109 -1.38 -13.59 27.04
N SER A 110 -1.51 -13.52 28.36
CA SER A 110 -0.43 -13.09 29.26
C SER A 110 0.61 -14.19 29.54
N ARG A 111 0.32 -15.42 29.15
CA ARG A 111 1.17 -16.59 29.32
C ARG A 111 1.50 -17.23 27.99
N PRO A 112 2.64 -17.92 27.89
CA PRO A 112 2.92 -18.72 26.72
C PRO A 112 1.80 -19.71 26.44
N LEU A 113 1.29 -19.71 25.24
CA LEU A 113 0.19 -20.55 24.79
C LEU A 113 0.71 -21.59 23.82
N THR A 114 0.46 -22.85 24.08
CA THR A 114 0.72 -23.93 23.11
C THR A 114 -0.57 -24.17 22.33
N LEU A 115 -0.54 -23.88 21.04
CA LEU A 115 -1.61 -24.20 20.11
C LEU A 115 -1.31 -25.54 19.44
N LYS A 116 -2.23 -26.49 19.57
CA LYS A 116 -2.23 -27.72 18.81
C LYS A 116 -3.40 -27.65 17.82
N THR A 117 -3.07 -27.47 16.55
CA THR A 117 -4.09 -27.44 15.49
C THR A 117 -4.18 -28.81 14.83
N GLY A 118 -5.39 -29.34 14.70
CA GLY A 118 -5.68 -30.44 13.78
C GLY A 118 -5.78 -29.88 12.35
N ASN A 119 -6.29 -30.69 11.41
CA ASN A 119 -6.64 -30.27 10.02
C ASN A 119 -7.80 -29.26 10.04
N ALA A 120 -7.62 -28.14 10.71
CA ALA A 120 -8.69 -27.22 10.98
C ALA A 120 -8.60 -26.00 10.10
N ASP A 121 -9.76 -25.63 9.67
CA ASP A 121 -10.12 -24.42 8.97
C ASP A 121 -9.61 -23.14 9.62
N ASN A 122 -9.63 -22.04 8.87
CA ASN A 122 -9.29 -20.72 9.35
C ASN A 122 -10.09 -20.36 10.61
N LEU A 123 -9.42 -20.11 11.72
CA LEU A 123 -10.00 -19.70 12.98
C LEU A 123 -9.89 -18.18 13.14
N GLN A 124 -10.83 -17.58 13.84
CA GLN A 124 -10.74 -16.20 14.26
C GLN A 124 -10.68 -16.12 15.78
N MET A 125 -9.75 -15.33 16.27
CA MET A 125 -9.62 -15.04 17.70
C MET A 125 -9.96 -13.57 17.94
N GLN A 126 -10.92 -13.33 18.82
CA GLN A 126 -11.21 -11.99 19.29
C GLN A 126 -10.39 -11.70 20.55
N VAL A 127 -9.48 -10.74 20.45
CA VAL A 127 -8.67 -10.29 21.56
C VAL A 127 -9.45 -9.25 22.38
N LYS A 128 -9.57 -9.49 23.70
CA LYS A 128 -10.21 -8.60 24.67
C LYS A 128 -9.18 -8.13 25.68
N LEU A 129 -8.90 -6.84 25.76
CA LEU A 129 -8.03 -6.26 26.78
C LEU A 129 -8.69 -6.41 28.16
N PHE A 130 -7.89 -6.83 29.13
CA PHE A 130 -8.34 -7.12 30.52
C PHE A 130 -9.54 -8.10 30.60
N GLY A 131 -9.80 -8.83 29.51
CA GLY A 131 -10.89 -9.79 29.38
C GLY A 131 -12.28 -9.18 29.19
N ILE A 132 -12.42 -7.86 29.07
CA ILE A 132 -13.70 -7.15 28.98
C ILE A 132 -13.83 -6.32 27.70
N LEU A 133 -12.80 -5.56 27.31
CA LEU A 133 -12.85 -4.63 26.21
C LEU A 133 -12.45 -5.31 24.91
N PRO A 134 -13.36 -5.45 23.92
CA PRO A 134 -13.00 -5.95 22.59
C PRO A 134 -12.00 -5.00 21.95
N PHE A 135 -10.85 -5.54 21.51
CA PHE A 135 -9.75 -4.73 21.00
C PHE A 135 -9.45 -5.01 19.53
N LYS A 136 -9.12 -6.27 19.19
CA LYS A 136 -8.69 -6.64 17.84
C LYS A 136 -9.15 -8.04 17.48
N GLN A 137 -9.46 -8.25 16.21
CA GLN A 137 -9.67 -9.59 15.66
C GLN A 137 -8.38 -10.07 14.98
N VAL A 138 -7.96 -11.28 15.34
CA VAL A 138 -6.76 -11.93 14.83
C VAL A 138 -7.16 -13.19 14.09
N GLY A 139 -6.78 -13.29 12.82
CA GLY A 139 -6.98 -14.50 12.03
C GLY A 139 -5.92 -15.54 12.38
N ILE A 140 -6.30 -16.77 12.66
CA ILE A 140 -5.38 -17.89 12.82
C ILE A 140 -5.50 -18.74 11.54
N ARG A 141 -4.41 -18.82 10.78
CA ARG A 141 -4.34 -19.62 9.56
C ARG A 141 -3.47 -20.83 9.79
N VAL A 142 -4.06 -22.00 9.56
CA VAL A 142 -3.32 -23.26 9.59
C VAL A 142 -2.59 -23.42 8.27
N ILE A 143 -1.28 -23.61 8.32
CA ILE A 143 -0.43 -23.85 7.16
C ILE A 143 -0.02 -25.31 7.17
N GLU A 144 -0.29 -26.00 6.06
CA GLU A 144 0.23 -27.34 5.84
C GLU A 144 1.76 -27.28 5.69
N VAL A 145 2.44 -28.22 6.31
CA VAL A 145 3.88 -28.35 6.13
C VAL A 145 4.14 -28.90 4.74
N GLN A 146 4.79 -28.12 3.92
CA GLN A 146 5.20 -28.53 2.59
C GLN A 146 6.69 -28.82 2.60
N GLU A 147 7.08 -30.03 2.22
CA GLU A 147 8.50 -30.36 2.04
C GLU A 147 9.01 -29.72 0.75
N LEU A 148 10.08 -28.98 0.86
CA LEU A 148 10.72 -28.30 -0.26
C LEU A 148 12.15 -28.78 -0.42
N ILE A 149 12.53 -29.11 -1.64
CA ILE A 149 13.88 -29.45 -2.01
C ILE A 149 14.60 -28.17 -2.45
N PRO A 150 15.62 -27.69 -1.72
CA PRO A 150 16.37 -26.52 -2.13
C PRO A 150 17.18 -26.84 -3.38
N VAL A 151 17.14 -25.94 -4.36
CA VAL A 151 17.90 -26.07 -5.61
C VAL A 151 18.59 -24.74 -5.95
N GLY A 152 19.52 -24.76 -6.91
CA GLY A 152 20.26 -23.59 -7.38
C GLY A 152 20.46 -23.67 -8.90
N VAL A 153 19.37 -23.92 -9.63
CA VAL A 153 19.41 -24.12 -11.09
C VAL A 153 19.18 -22.81 -11.81
N PRO A 154 20.05 -22.40 -12.75
CA PRO A 154 19.82 -21.22 -13.57
C PRO A 154 18.64 -21.44 -14.51
N ILE A 155 17.76 -20.44 -14.60
CA ILE A 155 16.58 -20.43 -15.47
C ILE A 155 16.61 -19.20 -16.37
N GLY A 156 16.17 -19.38 -17.61
CA GLY A 156 15.85 -18.28 -18.53
C GLY A 156 14.40 -17.87 -18.33
N ILE A 157 14.16 -16.58 -18.28
CA ILE A 157 12.83 -15.99 -18.14
C ILE A 157 12.50 -15.27 -19.43
N TYR A 158 11.37 -15.60 -20.04
CA TYR A 158 10.82 -14.90 -21.18
C TYR A 158 9.41 -14.45 -20.81
N VAL A 159 9.18 -13.16 -20.80
CA VAL A 159 7.87 -12.59 -20.45
C VAL A 159 7.32 -11.74 -21.57
N LYS A 160 6.00 -11.76 -21.72
CA LYS A 160 5.25 -10.97 -22.72
C LYS A 160 4.45 -9.89 -22.03
N THR A 161 4.37 -8.73 -22.69
CA THR A 161 3.51 -7.64 -22.27
C THR A 161 2.09 -7.80 -22.82
N GLU A 162 1.12 -7.15 -22.19
CA GLU A 162 -0.20 -6.98 -22.78
C GLU A 162 -0.13 -5.91 -23.87
N GLY A 163 -0.31 -6.34 -25.14
CA GLY A 163 -0.07 -5.47 -26.28
C GLY A 163 1.41 -5.14 -26.50
N VAL A 164 1.73 -3.94 -26.95
CA VAL A 164 3.10 -3.52 -27.22
C VAL A 164 3.46 -2.25 -26.45
N LEU A 165 4.61 -2.28 -25.77
CA LEU A 165 5.17 -1.13 -25.07
C LEU A 165 5.81 -0.17 -26.07
N VAL A 166 5.45 1.09 -26.03
CA VAL A 166 6.11 2.18 -26.77
C VAL A 166 7.38 2.58 -26.04
N VAL A 167 8.52 2.30 -26.66
CA VAL A 167 9.84 2.70 -26.16
C VAL A 167 10.11 4.18 -26.47
N GLY A 168 9.66 4.65 -27.61
CA GLY A 168 9.82 6.04 -28.01
C GLY A 168 9.28 6.32 -29.40
N ALA A 169 9.14 7.61 -29.72
CA ALA A 169 8.81 8.09 -31.04
C ALA A 169 10.07 8.54 -31.81
N GLY A 170 10.13 8.21 -33.08
CA GLY A 170 11.25 8.54 -33.96
C GLY A 170 10.82 9.09 -35.29
N GLU A 171 11.76 9.69 -35.99
CA GLU A 171 11.56 10.21 -37.34
C GLU A 171 12.03 9.20 -38.38
N PHE A 172 11.32 9.12 -39.51
CA PHE A 172 11.73 8.35 -40.68
C PHE A 172 11.57 9.17 -41.96
N ALA A 173 12.30 8.76 -42.98
CA ALA A 173 12.22 9.43 -44.29
C ALA A 173 10.96 8.97 -45.05
N SER A 174 10.02 9.87 -45.25
CA SER A 174 8.80 9.67 -46.05
C SER A 174 9.07 9.77 -47.53
N GLN A 175 8.21 9.15 -48.35
CA GLN A 175 8.28 9.17 -49.80
C GLN A 175 8.02 10.57 -50.39
N GLY A 176 7.26 11.43 -49.69
CA GLY A 176 6.82 12.73 -50.23
C GLY A 176 7.16 13.96 -49.38
N ALA A 177 7.45 13.81 -48.09
CA ALA A 177 7.48 14.93 -47.17
C ALA A 177 8.81 15.10 -46.39
N GLY A 178 9.89 14.43 -46.79
CA GLY A 178 11.15 14.48 -46.05
C GLY A 178 11.12 13.59 -44.82
N LYS A 179 11.59 14.11 -43.68
CA LYS A 179 11.51 13.38 -42.39
C LYS A 179 10.18 13.66 -41.70
N VAL A 180 9.47 12.61 -41.28
CA VAL A 180 8.16 12.67 -40.63
C VAL A 180 8.15 11.80 -39.37
N SER A 181 7.31 12.15 -38.44
CA SER A 181 7.08 11.38 -37.18
C SER A 181 5.60 11.47 -36.83
N PRO A 182 4.72 10.66 -37.43
CA PRO A 182 3.28 10.72 -37.20
C PRO A 182 2.86 10.53 -35.73
N ALA A 183 3.60 9.74 -34.98
CA ALA A 183 3.31 9.48 -33.56
C ALA A 183 3.86 10.54 -32.61
N LYS A 184 4.65 11.49 -33.07
CA LYS A 184 5.25 12.53 -32.24
C LYS A 184 4.18 13.35 -31.51
N ASN A 185 4.35 13.54 -30.20
CA ASN A 185 3.42 14.22 -29.30
C ASN A 185 2.06 13.52 -29.09
N ILE A 186 1.82 12.36 -29.71
CA ILE A 186 0.62 11.55 -29.53
C ILE A 186 0.95 10.37 -28.62
N LEU A 187 1.95 9.57 -29.00
CA LEU A 187 2.45 8.47 -28.19
C LEU A 187 3.66 8.91 -27.35
N LYS A 188 3.73 8.39 -26.15
CA LYS A 188 4.83 8.65 -25.21
C LYS A 188 5.54 7.33 -24.88
N SER A 189 6.79 7.44 -24.49
CA SER A 189 7.52 6.33 -23.88
C SER A 189 6.77 5.85 -22.63
N GLY A 190 6.58 4.55 -22.48
CA GLY A 190 5.79 3.93 -21.41
C GLY A 190 4.32 3.66 -21.75
N ASP A 191 3.79 4.14 -22.90
CA ASP A 191 2.45 3.77 -23.35
C ASP A 191 2.41 2.29 -23.79
N TYR A 192 1.34 1.59 -23.44
CA TYR A 192 1.04 0.26 -23.98
C TYR A 192 -0.06 0.36 -25.03
N VAL A 193 0.21 -0.04 -26.27
CA VAL A 193 -0.82 -0.14 -27.30
C VAL A 193 -1.51 -1.50 -27.15
N ILE A 194 -2.73 -1.49 -26.65
CA ILE A 194 -3.51 -2.70 -26.37
C ILE A 194 -4.48 -3.08 -27.48
N LYS A 195 -5.00 -2.08 -28.25
CA LYS A 195 -5.86 -2.33 -29.40
C LYS A 195 -5.52 -1.44 -30.58
N LEU A 196 -5.77 -1.94 -31.78
CA LEU A 196 -5.72 -1.22 -33.04
C LEU A 196 -7.06 -1.36 -33.75
N ASN A 197 -7.75 -0.23 -33.97
CA ASN A 197 -9.10 -0.19 -34.56
C ASN A 197 -10.10 -1.10 -33.82
N GLY A 198 -10.06 -1.11 -32.49
CA GLY A 198 -10.93 -1.92 -31.64
C GLY A 198 -10.54 -3.40 -31.49
N THR A 199 -9.57 -3.89 -32.28
CA THR A 199 -9.08 -5.27 -32.20
C THR A 199 -7.81 -5.34 -31.37
N GLU A 200 -7.71 -6.31 -30.46
CA GLU A 200 -6.52 -6.50 -29.59
C GLU A 200 -5.24 -6.69 -30.41
N VAL A 201 -4.16 -6.15 -29.88
CA VAL A 201 -2.80 -6.31 -30.42
C VAL A 201 -2.14 -7.46 -29.68
N THR A 202 -1.84 -8.54 -30.41
CA THR A 202 -1.28 -9.76 -29.83
C THR A 202 0.24 -9.74 -29.67
N GLY A 203 0.91 -8.75 -30.27
CA GLY A 203 2.34 -8.58 -30.15
C GLY A 203 2.90 -7.62 -31.22
N LYS A 204 4.20 -7.46 -31.20
CA LYS A 204 4.90 -6.51 -32.07
C LYS A 204 4.71 -6.79 -33.56
N ASP A 205 4.81 -8.05 -33.97
CA ASP A 205 4.71 -8.42 -35.39
C ASP A 205 3.28 -8.24 -35.94
N ASP A 206 2.25 -8.54 -35.13
CA ASP A 206 0.85 -8.25 -35.44
C ASP A 206 0.65 -6.74 -35.62
N PHE A 207 1.10 -5.95 -34.66
CA PHE A 207 0.98 -4.50 -34.71
C PHE A 207 1.65 -3.91 -35.95
N ILE A 208 2.90 -4.30 -36.25
CA ILE A 208 3.64 -3.83 -37.42
C ILE A 208 2.90 -4.20 -38.71
N THR A 209 2.51 -5.47 -38.83
CA THR A 209 1.83 -5.97 -40.04
C THR A 209 0.53 -5.21 -40.32
N ARG A 210 -0.26 -4.93 -39.29
CA ARG A 210 -1.52 -4.20 -39.44
C ARG A 210 -1.29 -2.73 -39.79
N ILE A 211 -0.27 -2.07 -39.22
CA ILE A 211 0.11 -0.70 -39.63
C ILE A 211 0.63 -0.66 -41.06
N GLU A 212 1.48 -1.59 -41.50
CA GLU A 212 2.00 -1.65 -42.87
C GLU A 212 0.89 -1.83 -43.90
N ASN A 213 -0.17 -2.57 -43.58
CA ASN A 213 -1.28 -2.89 -44.47
C ASN A 213 -2.49 -1.95 -44.37
N CYS A 214 -2.40 -0.86 -43.59
CA CYS A 214 -3.55 0.01 -43.29
C CYS A 214 -4.01 0.89 -44.48
N GLY A 215 -3.33 0.84 -45.60
CA GLY A 215 -3.69 1.67 -46.79
C GLY A 215 -3.42 3.17 -46.64
N GLY A 216 -2.86 3.63 -45.52
CA GLY A 216 -2.65 5.04 -45.17
C GLY A 216 -3.87 5.72 -44.58
N GLU A 217 -4.87 4.95 -44.22
CA GLU A 217 -6.03 5.44 -43.48
C GLU A 217 -5.68 5.79 -42.04
N GLN A 218 -6.46 6.68 -41.44
CA GLN A 218 -6.32 7.04 -40.03
C GLN A 218 -6.59 5.82 -39.14
N GLN A 219 -5.65 5.52 -38.25
CA GLN A 219 -5.74 4.41 -37.32
C GLN A 219 -6.14 4.92 -35.94
N ILE A 220 -6.96 4.15 -35.22
CA ILE A 220 -7.34 4.38 -33.82
C ILE A 220 -6.56 3.38 -32.97
N LEU A 221 -5.69 3.89 -32.11
CA LEU A 221 -4.97 3.07 -31.17
C LEU A 221 -5.57 3.27 -29.79
N THR A 222 -5.97 2.19 -29.14
CA THR A 222 -6.31 2.21 -27.71
C THR A 222 -5.02 1.99 -26.94
N ILE A 223 -4.60 2.98 -26.19
CA ILE A 223 -3.38 2.95 -25.40
C ILE A 223 -3.71 2.94 -23.90
N ARG A 224 -2.87 2.28 -23.11
CA ARG A 224 -2.87 2.39 -21.65
C ARG A 224 -1.67 3.25 -21.24
N ARG A 225 -1.93 4.28 -20.44
CA ARG A 225 -0.94 5.22 -19.88
C ARG A 225 -1.31 5.49 -18.42
N ASP A 226 -0.38 5.27 -17.49
CA ASP A 226 -0.60 5.54 -16.06
C ASP A 226 -1.90 4.89 -15.52
N ALA A 227 -2.16 3.62 -15.88
CA ALA A 227 -3.36 2.86 -15.53
C ALA A 227 -4.69 3.36 -16.16
N GLU A 228 -4.67 4.40 -16.96
CA GLU A 228 -5.83 4.89 -17.69
C GLU A 228 -5.76 4.50 -19.18
N THR A 229 -6.92 4.32 -19.79
CA THR A 229 -7.03 3.90 -21.20
C THR A 229 -7.54 5.05 -22.06
N TYR A 230 -6.85 5.32 -23.17
CA TYR A 230 -7.18 6.40 -24.10
C TYR A 230 -7.22 5.89 -25.54
N ASP A 231 -8.12 6.46 -26.34
CA ASP A 231 -8.11 6.28 -27.79
C ASP A 231 -7.40 7.46 -28.45
N VAL A 232 -6.33 7.16 -29.18
CA VAL A 232 -5.57 8.16 -29.94
C VAL A 232 -5.67 7.85 -31.42
N ARG A 233 -5.63 8.89 -32.25
CA ARG A 233 -5.75 8.78 -33.69
C ARG A 233 -4.43 9.16 -34.34
N ILE A 234 -3.91 8.28 -35.18
CA ILE A 234 -2.66 8.48 -35.91
C ILE A 234 -2.87 8.16 -37.38
N LYS A 235 -2.36 9.01 -38.24
CA LYS A 235 -2.35 8.75 -39.69
C LYS A 235 -0.95 8.26 -40.09
N PRO A 236 -0.80 6.99 -40.51
CA PRO A 236 0.47 6.46 -41.00
C PRO A 236 0.94 7.13 -42.26
N GLU A 237 2.26 7.25 -42.44
CA GLU A 237 2.89 7.80 -43.63
C GLU A 237 3.73 6.74 -44.32
N ARG A 238 3.86 6.81 -45.68
CA ARG A 238 4.70 5.90 -46.43
C ARG A 238 6.17 6.25 -46.28
N ASP A 239 6.97 5.26 -45.96
CA ASP A 239 8.42 5.39 -46.01
C ASP A 239 8.94 5.27 -47.47
N ARG A 240 10.25 5.43 -47.65
CA ARG A 240 10.90 5.32 -48.98
C ARG A 240 10.77 3.93 -49.63
N THR A 241 10.47 2.90 -48.84
CA THR A 241 10.26 1.52 -49.31
C THR A 241 8.81 1.25 -49.71
N GLY A 242 7.90 2.21 -49.50
CA GLY A 242 6.48 2.11 -49.79
C GLY A 242 5.63 1.54 -48.65
N LYS A 243 6.22 1.19 -47.51
CA LYS A 243 5.51 0.67 -46.32
C LYS A 243 4.98 1.79 -45.46
N TYR A 244 3.79 1.59 -44.88
CA TYR A 244 3.23 2.54 -43.94
C TYR A 244 3.86 2.40 -42.55
N LYS A 245 4.16 3.53 -41.92
CA LYS A 245 4.78 3.63 -40.61
C LYS A 245 4.20 4.79 -39.82
N ILE A 246 4.25 4.68 -38.50
CA ILE A 246 3.87 5.76 -37.59
C ILE A 246 5.05 6.38 -36.84
N GLY A 247 6.25 5.81 -36.96
CA GLY A 247 7.48 6.35 -36.38
C GLY A 247 7.58 6.11 -34.89
N VAL A 248 7.40 4.86 -34.44
CA VAL A 248 7.60 4.44 -33.04
C VAL A 248 8.50 3.21 -32.97
N TRP A 249 9.25 3.12 -31.88
CA TRP A 249 9.89 1.87 -31.47
C TRP A 249 9.02 1.20 -30.41
N VAL A 250 8.79 -0.09 -30.60
CA VAL A 250 7.92 -0.88 -29.72
C VAL A 250 8.61 -2.17 -29.27
N ARG A 251 8.22 -2.63 -28.09
CA ARG A 251 8.67 -3.87 -27.47
C ARG A 251 7.46 -4.61 -26.92
N ASP A 252 7.44 -5.93 -27.04
CA ASP A 252 6.34 -6.79 -26.58
C ASP A 252 6.80 -7.90 -25.63
N ASN A 253 8.10 -7.95 -25.34
CA ASN A 253 8.68 -8.97 -24.47
C ASN A 253 9.91 -8.46 -23.73
N ALA A 254 10.25 -9.14 -22.65
CA ALA A 254 11.54 -9.03 -21.99
C ALA A 254 12.10 -10.42 -21.70
N GLN A 255 13.42 -10.48 -21.66
CA GLN A 255 14.17 -11.70 -21.35
C GLN A 255 15.07 -11.43 -20.16
N GLY A 256 15.22 -12.44 -19.31
CA GLY A 256 16.07 -12.36 -18.15
C GLY A 256 16.64 -13.73 -17.77
N VAL A 257 17.50 -13.71 -16.77
CA VAL A 257 18.04 -14.92 -16.14
C VAL A 257 17.68 -14.86 -14.67
N GLY A 258 17.24 -15.99 -14.14
CA GLY A 258 16.92 -16.16 -12.72
C GLY A 258 17.53 -17.43 -12.16
N THR A 259 17.22 -17.69 -10.90
CA THR A 259 17.63 -18.93 -10.22
C THR A 259 16.41 -19.58 -9.59
N MET A 260 16.13 -20.81 -9.94
CA MET A 260 15.17 -21.65 -9.24
C MET A 260 15.72 -21.96 -7.87
N THR A 261 14.96 -21.67 -6.81
CA THR A 261 15.43 -21.79 -5.42
C THR A 261 14.93 -23.03 -4.71
N TYR A 262 13.77 -23.54 -5.10
CA TYR A 262 13.22 -24.77 -4.55
C TYR A 262 12.29 -25.47 -5.53
N ILE A 263 12.05 -26.76 -5.28
CA ILE A 263 11.05 -27.61 -5.95
C ILE A 263 10.29 -28.34 -4.85
N ASP A 264 8.99 -28.46 -4.96
CA ASP A 264 8.16 -29.33 -4.10
C ASP A 264 8.02 -30.73 -4.66
N GLU A 265 7.41 -31.63 -3.89
CA GLU A 265 7.17 -33.03 -4.28
C GLU A 265 6.25 -33.17 -5.51
N ASN A 266 5.41 -32.18 -5.78
CA ASN A 266 4.47 -32.17 -6.91
C ASN A 266 5.12 -31.61 -8.20
N GLY A 267 6.40 -31.20 -8.14
CA GLY A 267 7.11 -30.59 -9.25
C GLY A 267 6.83 -29.08 -9.42
N ASN A 268 6.11 -28.45 -8.49
CA ASN A 268 6.03 -27.00 -8.48
C ASN A 268 7.37 -26.44 -7.99
N PHE A 269 7.74 -25.30 -8.50
CA PHE A 269 9.00 -24.65 -8.13
C PHE A 269 8.81 -23.18 -7.81
N GLY A 270 9.76 -22.63 -7.08
CA GLY A 270 9.82 -21.21 -6.80
C GLY A 270 11.18 -20.62 -7.13
N ALA A 271 11.17 -19.36 -7.49
CA ALA A 271 12.36 -18.57 -7.75
C ALA A 271 12.22 -17.19 -7.09
N LEU A 272 13.33 -16.67 -6.61
CA LEU A 272 13.41 -15.29 -6.17
C LEU A 272 13.67 -14.39 -7.37
N GLY A 273 12.93 -13.30 -7.45
CA GLY A 273 13.04 -12.34 -8.54
C GLY A 273 12.76 -10.91 -8.07
N HIS A 274 12.96 -9.98 -8.96
CA HIS A 274 12.58 -8.58 -8.79
C HIS A 274 11.76 -8.12 -10.00
N GLY A 275 11.15 -6.96 -9.91
CA GLY A 275 10.45 -6.36 -11.05
C GLY A 275 11.39 -6.18 -12.24
N ILE A 276 10.90 -6.48 -13.44
CA ILE A 276 11.66 -6.31 -14.69
C ILE A 276 11.37 -4.91 -15.21
N ASN A 277 12.39 -4.07 -15.25
CA ASN A 277 12.30 -2.73 -15.83
C ASN A 277 12.75 -2.78 -17.29
N ASP A 278 12.02 -2.07 -18.15
CA ASP A 278 12.47 -1.82 -19.51
C ASP A 278 13.73 -0.95 -19.49
N VAL A 279 14.74 -1.35 -20.26
CA VAL A 279 16.06 -0.70 -20.27
C VAL A 279 16.01 0.71 -20.84
N ASP A 280 15.14 0.96 -21.81
CA ASP A 280 15.07 2.22 -22.53
C ASP A 280 14.18 3.24 -21.81
N THR A 281 13.08 2.77 -21.20
CA THR A 281 12.10 3.63 -20.52
C THR A 281 12.35 3.73 -19.01
N SER A 282 13.12 2.82 -18.44
CA SER A 282 13.34 2.64 -16.99
C SER A 282 12.03 2.41 -16.20
N THR A 283 10.93 2.09 -16.88
CA THR A 283 9.65 1.80 -16.26
C THR A 283 9.50 0.30 -15.96
N LEU A 284 8.80 -0.02 -14.88
CA LEU A 284 8.44 -1.39 -14.56
C LEU A 284 7.52 -1.94 -15.66
N MET A 285 7.92 -3.06 -16.26
CA MET A 285 7.11 -3.68 -17.31
C MET A 285 5.92 -4.43 -16.71
N GLU A 286 4.75 -4.18 -17.26
CA GLU A 286 3.55 -4.94 -16.96
C GLU A 286 3.51 -6.19 -17.82
N MET A 287 3.50 -7.34 -17.16
CA MET A 287 3.59 -8.65 -17.79
C MET A 287 2.26 -9.37 -17.71
N ASN A 288 1.84 -9.98 -18.81
CA ASN A 288 0.61 -10.75 -18.89
C ASN A 288 0.87 -12.27 -18.89
N ASP A 289 1.95 -12.70 -19.53
CA ASP A 289 2.29 -14.11 -19.72
C ASP A 289 3.81 -14.29 -19.73
N GLY A 290 4.27 -15.51 -19.52
CA GLY A 290 5.70 -15.81 -19.55
C GLY A 290 6.01 -17.28 -19.62
N THR A 291 7.23 -17.58 -19.98
CA THR A 291 7.76 -18.95 -20.05
C THR A 291 9.11 -19.00 -19.35
N LEU A 292 9.32 -20.05 -18.60
CA LEU A 292 10.60 -20.34 -17.95
C LEU A 292 11.29 -21.48 -18.70
N TYR A 293 12.57 -21.31 -18.90
CA TYR A 293 13.43 -22.29 -19.59
C TYR A 293 14.55 -22.73 -18.66
N GLN A 294 14.83 -24.02 -18.62
CA GLN A 294 16.04 -24.49 -17.97
C GLN A 294 17.25 -24.04 -18.81
N LEU A 295 18.20 -23.39 -18.18
CA LEU A 295 19.45 -23.00 -18.83
C LEU A 295 20.53 -24.06 -18.52
N SER A 296 21.25 -24.49 -19.56
CA SER A 296 22.48 -25.20 -19.41
C SER A 296 23.66 -24.29 -19.75
N LEU A 297 24.62 -24.22 -18.86
CA LEU A 297 25.87 -23.52 -19.15
C LEU A 297 26.69 -24.36 -20.14
N ILE A 298 26.75 -23.91 -21.39
CA ILE A 298 27.65 -24.48 -22.37
C ILE A 298 28.98 -23.75 -22.22
N HIS A 299 30.00 -24.49 -21.87
CA HIS A 299 31.37 -23.98 -21.89
C HIS A 299 31.83 -23.93 -23.37
N ILE A 300 31.99 -22.73 -23.87
CA ILE A 300 32.53 -22.49 -25.23
C ILE A 300 34.04 -22.34 -25.11
#